data_9aab6189a348ca336a5437b84b86ccad
#
_entry.id   9aab6189a348ca336a5437b84b86ccad
#
_cell.length_a   1.000
_cell.length_b   1.000
_cell.length_c   1.000
_cell.angle_alpha   90.00
_cell.angle_beta   90.00
_cell.angle_gamma   90.00
#
_symmetry.space_group_name_H-M   'P 1'
#
loop_
_entity.id
_entity.type
_entity.pdbx_description
1 polymer ?
#
loop_
_entity_poly.entity_id
_entity_poly.type
_entity_poly.pdbx_seq_one_letter_code
_entity_poly.pdbx_strand_id
1 'polypeptide(L)'
;LSVGKALFHEEKDAILVSALQVSRAITVDDSGARHQGKNGYVLHIGNELFGWFGSTGSKSRINFLEQLHAGSITTQVNEEALRYMHTQGLSAALREQLCQTLGTSRTLQSWYDHLASLQITDARHVRIATEGALLGSLMDKGFNPELAIISDGAGQFAIGLHALCWIHAERLIHKLIPINDAQRQAVARVRGQHADGDRHRKLGAVRREPAERHRERHRDSVWRGARPRVCWHCRGASCR
;
A
#
# COMPACT_ATOMS: atom_id res chain seq x y z
N LEU A 1 7.28 34.53 1.46
CA LEU A 1 7.04 33.26 2.22
C LEU A 1 6.36 32.14 1.40
N SER A 2 5.67 32.43 0.27
CA SER A 2 4.97 31.43 -0.53
C SER A 2 5.88 30.59 -1.45
N VAL A 3 6.90 31.21 -2.04
CA VAL A 3 7.83 30.53 -2.97
C VAL A 3 8.62 29.42 -2.27
N GLY A 4 9.12 29.68 -1.05
CA GLY A 4 9.86 28.66 -0.30
C GLY A 4 9.00 27.45 0.12
N LYS A 5 7.69 27.63 0.32
CA LYS A 5 6.79 26.51 0.62
C LYS A 5 6.59 25.59 -0.59
N ALA A 6 6.43 26.15 -1.79
CA ALA A 6 6.25 25.36 -3.01
C ALA A 6 7.48 24.47 -3.28
N LEU A 7 8.68 25.06 -3.26
CA LEU A 7 9.94 24.32 -3.43
C LEU A 7 10.10 23.20 -2.40
N PHE A 8 9.78 23.47 -1.13
CA PHE A 8 9.85 22.45 -0.07
C PHE A 8 8.89 21.27 -0.35
N HIS A 9 7.68 21.54 -0.84
CA HIS A 9 6.73 20.48 -1.16
C HIS A 9 7.18 19.66 -2.37
N GLU A 10 7.73 20.29 -3.40
CA GLU A 10 8.28 19.61 -4.58
C GLU A 10 9.44 18.69 -4.19
N GLU A 11 10.39 19.18 -3.38
CA GLU A 11 11.52 18.38 -2.91
C GLU A 11 11.05 17.21 -2.01
N LYS A 12 10.13 17.47 -1.09
CA LYS A 12 9.53 16.47 -0.22
C LYS A 12 8.89 15.34 -1.04
N ASP A 13 8.11 15.69 -2.07
CA ASP A 13 7.40 14.73 -2.90
C ASP A 13 8.37 13.98 -3.83
N ALA A 14 9.42 14.61 -4.33
CA ALA A 14 10.49 13.97 -5.10
C ALA A 14 11.25 12.91 -4.27
N ILE A 15 11.49 13.18 -2.99
CA ILE A 15 12.08 12.20 -2.05
C ILE A 15 11.17 10.98 -1.93
N LEU A 16 9.86 11.17 -1.76
CA LEU A 16 8.92 10.05 -1.66
C LEU A 16 8.91 9.21 -2.93
N VAL A 17 8.80 9.83 -4.11
CA VAL A 17 8.83 9.12 -5.40
C VAL A 17 10.08 8.26 -5.53
N SER A 18 11.25 8.85 -5.29
CA SER A 18 12.53 8.14 -5.38
C SER A 18 12.60 6.99 -4.36
N ALA A 19 12.15 7.23 -3.14
CA ALA A 19 12.14 6.22 -2.09
C ALA A 19 11.24 5.04 -2.41
N LEU A 20 10.04 5.27 -2.97
CA LEU A 20 9.09 4.21 -3.35
C LEU A 20 9.60 3.33 -4.50
N GLN A 21 10.52 3.86 -5.32
CA GLN A 21 11.13 3.10 -6.41
C GLN A 21 12.27 2.19 -5.96
N VAL A 22 13.08 2.64 -4.98
CA VAL A 22 14.35 1.97 -4.62
C VAL A 22 14.32 1.25 -3.28
N SER A 23 13.40 1.61 -2.37
CA SER A 23 13.33 1.00 -1.04
C SER A 23 12.89 -0.45 -1.10
N ARG A 24 13.43 -1.27 -0.21
CA ARG A 24 12.98 -2.65 0.01
C ARG A 24 11.84 -2.73 1.02
N ALA A 25 11.81 -1.78 1.96
CA ALA A 25 10.77 -1.69 2.97
C ALA A 25 10.56 -0.24 3.39
N ILE A 26 9.32 0.09 3.72
CA ILE A 26 8.92 1.34 4.38
C ILE A 26 8.04 1.02 5.58
N THR A 27 8.11 1.86 6.58
CA THR A 27 7.14 1.90 7.68
C THR A 27 6.09 2.95 7.39
N VAL A 28 4.84 2.62 7.65
CA VAL A 28 3.73 3.56 7.52
C VAL A 28 2.90 3.57 8.81
N ASP A 29 2.50 4.75 9.22
CA ASP A 29 1.62 4.94 10.37
C ASP A 29 0.81 6.23 10.18
N ASP A 30 -0.40 6.30 10.72
CA ASP A 30 -1.19 7.51 10.72
C ASP A 30 -1.64 7.90 12.13
N SER A 31 -1.47 9.16 12.45
CA SER A 31 -1.85 9.73 13.74
C SER A 31 -2.97 10.75 13.56
N GLY A 32 -3.95 10.71 14.47
CA GLY A 32 -4.99 11.74 14.52
C GLY A 32 -4.39 13.11 14.78
N ALA A 33 -4.78 14.10 13.98
CA ALA A 33 -4.39 15.48 14.15
C ALA A 33 -5.64 16.37 14.09
N ARG A 34 -5.68 17.42 14.93
CA ARG A 34 -6.77 18.39 14.93
C ARG A 34 -6.24 19.75 14.56
N HIS A 35 -6.82 20.36 13.53
CA HIS A 35 -6.45 21.69 13.09
C HIS A 35 -7.70 22.54 12.83
N GLN A 36 -7.74 23.75 13.38
CA GLN A 36 -8.87 24.69 13.25
C GLN A 36 -10.24 24.05 13.54
N GLY A 37 -10.33 23.23 14.60
CA GLY A 37 -11.56 22.56 15.01
C GLY A 37 -11.95 21.34 14.17
N LYS A 38 -11.27 21.03 13.07
CA LYS A 38 -11.52 19.87 12.21
C LYS A 38 -10.58 18.73 12.54
N ASN A 39 -11.11 17.52 12.54
CA ASN A 39 -10.30 16.30 12.64
C ASN A 39 -9.63 16.00 11.31
N GLY A 40 -8.39 15.59 11.36
CA GLY A 40 -7.60 15.12 10.23
C GLY A 40 -6.60 14.09 10.71
N TYR A 41 -5.71 13.68 9.82
CA TYR A 41 -4.69 12.68 10.11
C TYR A 41 -3.38 13.11 9.48
N VAL A 42 -2.28 12.80 10.17
CA VAL A 42 -0.93 12.93 9.63
C VAL A 42 -0.43 11.52 9.33
N LEU A 43 -0.16 11.26 8.08
CA LEU A 43 0.46 10.03 7.60
C LEU A 43 1.98 10.20 7.62
N HIS A 44 2.67 9.24 8.22
CA HIS A 44 4.12 9.07 8.12
C HIS A 44 4.43 7.92 7.16
N ILE A 45 5.38 8.15 6.27
CA ILE A 45 5.99 7.14 5.39
C ILE A 45 7.50 7.28 5.50
N GLY A 46 8.22 6.22 5.84
CA GLY A 46 9.67 6.33 5.96
C GLY A 46 10.39 5.01 6.21
N ASN A 47 11.71 5.10 6.24
CA ASN A 47 12.63 4.05 6.67
C ASN A 47 13.86 4.71 7.35
N GLU A 48 14.97 3.99 7.47
CA GLU A 48 16.20 4.52 8.05
C GLU A 48 16.84 5.67 7.26
N LEU A 49 16.43 5.88 6.00
CA LEU A 49 17.06 6.88 5.10
C LEU A 49 16.23 8.13 4.95
N PHE A 50 14.91 8.04 5.12
CA PHE A 50 14.02 9.19 4.93
C PHE A 50 12.78 9.12 5.83
N GLY A 51 12.16 10.28 6.06
CA GLY A 51 10.85 10.43 6.68
C GLY A 51 10.01 11.43 5.91
N TRP A 52 8.86 11.01 5.42
CA TRP A 52 7.89 11.82 4.71
C TRP A 52 6.60 11.93 5.52
N PHE A 53 5.99 13.11 5.52
CA PHE A 53 4.74 13.38 6.22
C PHE A 53 3.73 14.03 5.28
N GLY A 54 2.50 13.52 5.31
CA GLY A 54 1.36 14.08 4.58
C GLY A 54 0.13 14.20 5.45
N SER A 55 -0.76 15.14 5.12
CA SER A 55 -2.03 15.30 5.82
C SER A 55 -3.17 14.73 5.00
N THR A 56 -4.09 14.01 5.64
CA THR A 56 -5.28 13.43 5.00
C THR A 56 -6.54 13.76 5.78
N GLY A 57 -7.68 13.81 5.08
CA GLY A 57 -8.98 14.05 5.71
C GLY A 57 -9.58 12.81 6.35
N SER A 58 -9.15 11.62 5.95
CA SER A 58 -9.66 10.35 6.47
C SER A 58 -8.62 9.23 6.38
N LYS A 59 -8.83 8.16 7.15
CA LYS A 59 -8.03 6.93 7.14
C LYS A 59 -8.57 5.94 6.10
N SER A 60 -8.64 6.34 4.83
CA SER A 60 -9.07 5.44 3.76
C SER A 60 -7.89 4.95 2.94
N ARG A 61 -8.04 3.77 2.30
CA ARG A 61 -7.02 3.26 1.37
C ARG A 61 -6.86 4.17 0.16
N ILE A 62 -7.93 4.79 -0.32
CA ILE A 62 -7.85 5.78 -1.41
C ILE A 62 -6.92 6.92 -0.99
N ASN A 63 -7.12 7.52 0.19
CA ASN A 63 -6.25 8.60 0.66
C ASN A 63 -4.80 8.14 0.83
N PHE A 64 -4.56 6.90 1.29
CA PHE A 64 -3.21 6.36 1.38
C PHE A 64 -2.57 6.24 -0.01
N LEU A 65 -3.28 5.67 -0.98
CA LEU A 65 -2.82 5.58 -2.36
C LEU A 65 -2.56 6.95 -2.98
N GLU A 66 -3.44 7.94 -2.75
CA GLU A 66 -3.25 9.33 -3.19
C GLU A 66 -1.95 9.92 -2.64
N GLN A 67 -1.62 9.68 -1.37
CA GLN A 67 -0.36 10.16 -0.78
C GLN A 67 0.87 9.51 -1.43
N LEU A 68 0.80 8.22 -1.79
CA LEU A 68 1.88 7.55 -2.50
C LEU A 68 2.16 8.13 -3.89
N HIS A 69 1.19 8.83 -4.49
CA HIS A 69 1.38 9.56 -5.75
C HIS A 69 2.20 10.85 -5.64
N ALA A 70 2.55 11.28 -4.41
CA ALA A 70 3.41 12.43 -4.17
C ALA A 70 3.00 13.69 -4.98
N GLY A 71 1.75 14.11 -4.82
CA GLY A 71 1.19 15.32 -5.45
C GLY A 71 0.69 15.17 -6.89
N SER A 72 1.20 14.20 -7.66
CA SER A 72 0.77 13.96 -9.06
C SER A 72 -0.22 12.80 -9.15
N ILE A 73 -1.43 12.99 -8.64
CA ILE A 73 -2.45 11.94 -8.58
C ILE A 73 -3.03 11.68 -9.96
N THR A 74 -2.83 10.46 -10.46
CA THR A 74 -3.42 9.96 -11.69
C THR A 74 -3.98 8.55 -11.46
N THR A 75 -4.93 8.16 -12.29
CA THR A 75 -5.54 6.84 -12.29
C THR A 75 -5.31 6.18 -13.64
N GLN A 76 -5.07 4.89 -13.66
CA GLN A 76 -4.89 4.13 -14.89
C GLN A 76 -5.32 2.69 -14.71
N VAL A 77 -6.08 2.16 -15.66
CA VAL A 77 -6.41 0.75 -15.71
C VAL A 77 -5.33 0.01 -16.50
N ASN A 78 -4.64 -0.90 -15.84
CA ASN A 78 -3.65 -1.82 -16.41
C ASN A 78 -3.81 -3.21 -15.79
N GLU A 79 -2.92 -4.14 -16.09
CA GLU A 79 -2.99 -5.52 -15.57
C GLU A 79 -2.96 -5.58 -14.04
N GLU A 80 -2.16 -4.72 -13.39
CA GLU A 80 -2.07 -4.65 -11.93
C GLU A 80 -3.36 -4.12 -11.30
N ALA A 81 -3.95 -3.07 -11.90
CA ALA A 81 -5.25 -2.54 -11.49
C ALA A 81 -6.33 -3.61 -11.55
N LEU A 82 -6.41 -4.35 -12.66
CA LEU A 82 -7.40 -5.42 -12.85
C LEU A 82 -7.16 -6.60 -11.91
N ARG A 83 -5.91 -6.94 -11.63
CA ARG A 83 -5.55 -7.96 -10.64
C ARG A 83 -6.02 -7.57 -9.25
N TYR A 84 -5.75 -6.33 -8.84
CA TYR A 84 -6.24 -5.79 -7.57
C TYR A 84 -7.77 -5.84 -7.50
N MET A 85 -8.47 -5.33 -8.51
CA MET A 85 -9.93 -5.33 -8.58
C MET A 85 -10.50 -6.75 -8.48
N HIS A 86 -9.85 -7.72 -9.11
CA HIS A 86 -10.24 -9.14 -9.01
C HIS A 86 -10.09 -9.66 -7.57
N THR A 87 -8.95 -9.41 -6.92
CA THR A 87 -8.71 -9.88 -5.54
C THR A 87 -9.64 -9.22 -4.52
N GLN A 88 -10.10 -7.99 -4.79
CA GLN A 88 -11.09 -7.28 -3.97
C GLN A 88 -12.55 -7.70 -4.30
N GLY A 89 -12.74 -8.61 -5.25
CA GLY A 89 -14.04 -9.19 -5.60
C GLY A 89 -14.91 -8.29 -6.47
N LEU A 90 -14.30 -7.45 -7.33
CA LEU A 90 -15.04 -6.78 -8.41
C LEU A 90 -15.45 -7.82 -9.47
N SER A 91 -16.71 -7.78 -9.91
CA SER A 91 -17.24 -8.78 -10.84
C SER A 91 -16.49 -8.81 -12.18
N ALA A 92 -16.52 -9.94 -12.87
CA ALA A 92 -15.86 -10.08 -14.18
C ALA A 92 -16.44 -9.09 -15.20
N ALA A 93 -17.76 -8.89 -15.21
CA ALA A 93 -18.42 -7.96 -16.13
C ALA A 93 -17.93 -6.52 -15.94
N LEU A 94 -17.82 -6.03 -14.69
CA LEU A 94 -17.32 -4.68 -14.42
C LEU A 94 -15.83 -4.54 -14.78
N ARG A 95 -15.04 -5.58 -14.54
CA ARG A 95 -13.61 -5.56 -14.94
C ARG A 95 -13.45 -5.54 -16.44
N GLU A 96 -14.31 -6.23 -17.17
CA GLU A 96 -14.32 -6.25 -18.65
C GLU A 96 -14.69 -4.87 -19.22
N GLN A 97 -15.70 -4.19 -18.63
CA GLN A 97 -16.01 -2.80 -18.99
C GLN A 97 -14.80 -1.87 -18.79
N LEU A 98 -14.09 -2.01 -17.67
CA LEU A 98 -12.91 -1.20 -17.38
C LEU A 98 -11.73 -1.57 -18.27
N CYS A 99 -11.61 -2.80 -18.76
CA CYS A 99 -10.59 -3.22 -19.72
C CYS A 99 -10.63 -2.41 -21.02
N GLN A 100 -11.79 -1.90 -21.43
CA GLN A 100 -11.93 -1.12 -22.66
C GLN A 100 -11.14 0.20 -22.60
N THR A 101 -10.69 0.62 -21.42
CA THR A 101 -9.95 1.85 -21.16
C THR A 101 -8.51 1.63 -20.72
N LEU A 102 -7.96 0.44 -21.03
CA LEU A 102 -6.58 0.09 -20.70
C LEU A 102 -5.59 1.16 -21.18
N GLY A 103 -4.61 1.47 -20.31
CA GLY A 103 -3.51 2.39 -20.63
C GLY A 103 -3.88 3.87 -20.63
N THR A 104 -5.16 4.23 -20.47
CA THR A 104 -5.55 5.64 -20.45
C THR A 104 -5.35 6.22 -19.05
N SER A 105 -4.43 7.16 -18.92
CA SER A 105 -4.23 7.93 -17.68
C SER A 105 -5.26 9.03 -17.54
N ARG A 106 -5.84 9.20 -16.36
CA ARG A 106 -6.87 10.21 -16.04
C ARG A 106 -6.54 10.92 -14.73
N THR A 107 -7.04 12.15 -14.60
CA THR A 107 -7.14 12.79 -13.28
C THR A 107 -8.20 12.08 -12.44
N LEU A 108 -8.16 12.24 -11.13
CA LEU A 108 -9.13 11.59 -10.24
C LEU A 108 -10.58 12.05 -10.54
N GLN A 109 -10.79 13.33 -10.87
CA GLN A 109 -12.11 13.83 -11.26
C GLN A 109 -12.60 13.17 -12.55
N SER A 110 -11.79 13.16 -13.60
CA SER A 110 -12.12 12.50 -14.87
C SER A 110 -12.34 10.98 -14.72
N TRP A 111 -11.72 10.37 -13.73
CA TRP A 111 -11.94 8.98 -13.38
C TRP A 111 -13.36 8.75 -12.81
N TYR A 112 -13.80 9.58 -11.86
CA TYR A 112 -15.15 9.48 -11.32
C TYR A 112 -16.22 9.75 -12.38
N ASP A 113 -16.00 10.73 -13.26
CA ASP A 113 -16.89 11.01 -14.38
C ASP A 113 -16.97 9.80 -15.34
N HIS A 114 -15.84 9.14 -15.56
CA HIS A 114 -15.77 7.92 -16.35
C HIS A 114 -16.52 6.77 -15.71
N LEU A 115 -16.35 6.51 -14.41
CA LEU A 115 -17.13 5.48 -13.71
C LEU A 115 -18.64 5.75 -13.79
N ALA A 116 -19.04 7.00 -13.65
CA ALA A 116 -20.44 7.40 -13.79
C ALA A 116 -20.97 7.13 -15.19
N SER A 117 -20.19 7.42 -16.25
CA SER A 117 -20.56 7.13 -17.64
C SER A 117 -20.74 5.65 -17.92
N LEU A 118 -20.01 4.78 -17.21
CA LEU A 118 -20.14 3.32 -17.24
C LEU A 118 -21.26 2.80 -16.33
N GLN A 119 -22.03 3.69 -15.67
CA GLN A 119 -23.04 3.36 -14.67
C GLN A 119 -22.51 2.56 -13.47
N ILE A 120 -21.21 2.69 -13.16
CA ILE A 120 -20.59 2.13 -11.97
C ILE A 120 -20.76 3.12 -10.83
N THR A 121 -21.90 3.02 -10.11
CA THR A 121 -22.31 3.98 -9.07
C THR A 121 -22.37 3.36 -7.66
N ASP A 122 -22.35 2.05 -7.55
CA ASP A 122 -22.29 1.38 -6.24
C ASP A 122 -21.01 1.77 -5.49
N ALA A 123 -21.15 2.23 -4.26
CA ALA A 123 -20.04 2.77 -3.46
C ALA A 123 -18.88 1.77 -3.28
N ARG A 124 -19.18 0.47 -3.14
CA ARG A 124 -18.16 -0.57 -3.02
C ARG A 124 -17.44 -0.77 -4.35
N HIS A 125 -18.16 -0.81 -5.46
CA HIS A 125 -17.57 -0.98 -6.79
C HIS A 125 -16.73 0.23 -7.20
N VAL A 126 -17.23 1.45 -6.97
CA VAL A 126 -16.47 2.70 -7.20
C VAL A 126 -15.18 2.70 -6.39
N ARG A 127 -15.25 2.35 -5.10
CA ARG A 127 -14.08 2.28 -4.23
C ARG A 127 -13.05 1.28 -4.76
N ILE A 128 -13.43 0.05 -5.07
CA ILE A 128 -12.51 -0.99 -5.54
C ILE A 128 -11.89 -0.60 -6.89
N ALA A 129 -12.68 -0.06 -7.80
CA ALA A 129 -12.21 0.41 -9.10
C ALA A 129 -11.20 1.56 -8.96
N THR A 130 -11.48 2.51 -8.07
CA THR A 130 -10.59 3.66 -7.80
C THR A 130 -9.29 3.22 -7.14
N GLU A 131 -9.35 2.37 -6.10
CA GLU A 131 -8.16 1.80 -5.46
C GLU A 131 -7.28 1.08 -6.49
N GLY A 132 -7.89 0.25 -7.36
CA GLY A 132 -7.17 -0.46 -8.41
C GLY A 132 -6.54 0.48 -9.44
N ALA A 133 -7.27 1.49 -9.91
CA ALA A 133 -6.76 2.43 -10.91
C ALA A 133 -5.64 3.34 -10.36
N LEU A 134 -5.71 3.73 -9.09
CA LEU A 134 -4.61 4.43 -8.40
C LEU A 134 -3.39 3.53 -8.30
N LEU A 135 -3.55 2.27 -7.86
CA LEU A 135 -2.44 1.32 -7.77
C LEU A 135 -1.82 1.05 -9.15
N GLY A 136 -2.64 0.87 -10.18
CA GLY A 136 -2.15 0.70 -11.55
C GLY A 136 -1.28 1.86 -12.01
N SER A 137 -1.73 3.08 -11.78
CA SER A 137 -0.95 4.28 -12.11
C SER A 137 0.35 4.38 -11.30
N LEU A 138 0.37 3.97 -10.02
CA LEU A 138 1.59 3.91 -9.22
C LEU A 138 2.61 2.94 -9.81
N MET A 139 2.17 1.76 -10.24
CA MET A 139 3.04 0.75 -10.85
C MET A 139 3.66 1.26 -12.15
N ASP A 140 2.90 1.96 -12.99
CA ASP A 140 3.42 2.57 -14.23
C ASP A 140 4.43 3.69 -13.94
N LYS A 141 4.33 4.37 -12.80
CA LYS A 141 5.30 5.38 -12.34
C LYS A 141 6.57 4.78 -11.73
N GLY A 142 6.69 3.45 -11.71
CA GLY A 142 7.87 2.75 -11.21
C GLY A 142 7.84 2.45 -9.71
N PHE A 143 6.65 2.41 -9.09
CA PHE A 143 6.52 1.88 -7.73
C PHE A 143 7.09 0.47 -7.67
N ASN A 144 7.99 0.22 -6.71
CA ASN A 144 8.63 -1.08 -6.58
C ASN A 144 7.62 -2.17 -6.16
N PRO A 145 7.32 -3.16 -6.99
CA PRO A 145 6.35 -4.21 -6.66
C PRO A 145 6.82 -5.13 -5.51
N GLU A 146 8.11 -5.13 -5.20
CA GLU A 146 8.69 -5.90 -4.09
C GLU A 146 8.83 -5.05 -2.80
N LEU A 147 8.34 -3.82 -2.81
CA LEU A 147 8.37 -2.95 -1.63
C LEU A 147 7.49 -3.51 -0.51
N ALA A 148 8.11 -3.84 0.62
CA ALA A 148 7.38 -4.25 1.82
C ALA A 148 6.85 -3.02 2.57
N ILE A 149 5.53 -2.98 2.80
CA ILE A 149 4.88 -1.96 3.63
C ILE A 149 4.66 -2.52 5.03
N ILE A 150 5.26 -1.92 6.03
CA ILE A 150 5.18 -2.34 7.43
C ILE A 150 4.26 -1.38 8.18
N SER A 151 3.15 -1.88 8.74
CA SER A 151 2.20 -1.05 9.48
C SER A 151 1.66 -1.76 10.74
N ASP A 152 0.79 -1.08 11.47
CA ASP A 152 0.05 -1.62 12.63
C ASP A 152 -1.01 -2.67 12.27
N GLY A 153 -1.24 -2.93 10.99
CA GLY A 153 -2.28 -3.83 10.48
C GLY A 153 -3.60 -3.14 10.17
N ALA A 154 -3.65 -1.81 10.19
CA ALA A 154 -4.81 -1.07 9.73
C ALA A 154 -5.06 -1.33 8.23
N GLY A 155 -6.33 -1.62 7.89
CA GLY A 155 -6.70 -2.15 6.57
C GLY A 155 -6.36 -1.24 5.38
N GLN A 156 -6.24 0.07 5.59
CA GLN A 156 -5.85 1.02 4.54
C GLN A 156 -4.44 0.77 4.00
N PHE A 157 -3.53 0.23 4.81
CA PHE A 157 -2.14 -0.02 4.43
C PHE A 157 -1.91 -1.38 3.77
N ALA A 158 -2.91 -2.25 3.76
CA ALA A 158 -2.80 -3.60 3.21
C ALA A 158 -2.85 -3.56 1.67
N ILE A 159 -1.77 -3.11 1.04
CA ILE A 159 -1.54 -3.14 -0.41
C ILE A 159 -0.17 -3.78 -0.69
N GLY A 160 -0.05 -4.44 -1.85
CA GLY A 160 1.20 -5.10 -2.25
C GLY A 160 1.73 -6.09 -1.20
N LEU A 161 3.03 -6.05 -0.93
CA LEU A 161 3.66 -6.85 0.11
C LEU A 161 3.52 -6.15 1.47
N HIS A 162 2.53 -6.58 2.26
CA HIS A 162 2.23 -5.98 3.56
C HIS A 162 2.74 -6.84 4.71
N ALA A 163 3.40 -6.22 5.67
CA ALA A 163 3.90 -6.85 6.89
C ALA A 163 3.42 -6.10 8.14
N LEU A 164 3.22 -6.84 9.24
CA LEU A 164 2.80 -6.25 10.50
C LEU A 164 3.99 -5.70 11.28
N CYS A 165 3.80 -4.52 11.84
CA CYS A 165 4.79 -3.88 12.70
C CYS A 165 4.94 -4.64 14.02
N TRP A 166 6.18 -5.08 14.30
CA TRP A 166 6.48 -5.86 15.48
C TRP A 166 6.28 -5.08 16.79
N ILE A 167 6.54 -3.77 16.80
CA ILE A 167 6.33 -2.90 17.96
C ILE A 167 4.84 -2.89 18.37
N HIS A 168 3.92 -2.90 17.40
CA HIS A 168 2.49 -2.98 17.68
C HIS A 168 2.10 -4.37 18.24
N ALA A 169 2.70 -5.44 17.75
CA ALA A 169 2.51 -6.79 18.31
C ALA A 169 3.02 -6.86 19.77
N GLU A 170 4.17 -6.27 20.06
CA GLU A 170 4.71 -6.18 21.41
C GLU A 170 3.79 -5.43 22.37
N ARG A 171 3.22 -4.30 21.95
CA ARG A 171 2.25 -3.54 22.74
C ARG A 171 1.02 -4.39 23.11
N LEU A 172 0.58 -5.30 22.26
CA LEU A 172 -0.50 -6.24 22.56
C LEU A 172 -0.07 -7.23 23.64
N ILE A 173 1.15 -7.78 23.55
CA ILE A 173 1.71 -8.68 24.55
C ILE A 173 1.84 -7.98 25.92
N HIS A 174 2.23 -6.71 25.92
CA HIS A 174 2.32 -5.92 27.15
C HIS A 174 0.97 -5.66 27.83
N LYS A 175 -0.14 -5.69 27.08
CA LYS A 175 -1.51 -5.53 27.61
C LYS A 175 -2.06 -6.82 28.22
N LEU A 176 -1.39 -7.97 28.03
CA LEU A 176 -1.82 -9.22 28.63
C LEU A 176 -1.59 -9.19 30.14
N ILE A 177 -2.65 -9.41 30.91
CA ILE A 177 -2.61 -9.51 32.38
C ILE A 177 -2.63 -10.99 32.74
N PRO A 178 -1.48 -11.61 33.11
CA PRO A 178 -1.45 -13.00 33.49
C PRO A 178 -2.09 -13.19 34.88
N ILE A 179 -3.00 -14.16 35.00
CA ILE A 179 -3.72 -14.44 36.23
C ILE A 179 -3.13 -15.61 37.03
N ASN A 180 -2.19 -16.36 36.44
CA ASN A 180 -1.50 -17.48 37.12
C ASN A 180 -0.02 -17.55 36.68
N ASP A 181 0.76 -18.39 37.36
CA ASP A 181 2.22 -18.51 37.11
C ASP A 181 2.54 -19.07 35.74
N ALA A 182 1.76 -20.01 35.22
CA ALA A 182 1.96 -20.56 33.89
C ALA A 182 1.82 -19.48 32.81
N GLN A 183 0.83 -18.61 32.94
CA GLN A 183 0.64 -17.48 32.02
C GLN A 183 1.75 -16.42 32.19
N ARG A 184 2.21 -16.15 33.42
CA ARG A 184 3.36 -15.26 33.66
C ARG A 184 4.61 -15.77 32.95
N GLN A 185 4.89 -17.07 33.08
CA GLN A 185 6.03 -17.68 32.38
C GLN A 185 5.89 -17.66 30.87
N ALA A 186 4.68 -17.90 30.32
CA ALA A 186 4.41 -17.82 28.89
C ALA A 186 4.65 -16.42 28.33
N VAL A 187 4.12 -15.39 29.01
CA VAL A 187 4.31 -13.99 28.63
C VAL A 187 5.79 -13.59 28.71
N ALA A 188 6.50 -14.00 29.77
CA ALA A 188 7.93 -13.74 29.94
C ALA A 188 8.76 -14.39 28.82
N ARG A 189 8.43 -15.63 28.41
CA ARG A 189 9.08 -16.34 27.32
C ARG A 189 8.93 -15.62 25.99
N VAL A 190 7.70 -15.20 25.66
CA VAL A 190 7.43 -14.46 24.42
C VAL A 190 8.17 -13.12 24.39
N ARG A 191 8.18 -12.38 25.52
CA ARG A 191 8.96 -11.13 25.66
C ARG A 191 10.46 -11.35 25.52
N GLY A 192 11.01 -12.45 26.07
CA GLY A 192 12.42 -12.80 25.93
C GLY A 192 12.83 -13.08 24.49
N GLN A 193 12.05 -13.88 23.78
CA GLN A 193 12.29 -14.15 22.34
C GLN A 193 12.27 -12.89 21.50
N HIS A 194 11.44 -11.92 21.88
CA HIS A 194 11.38 -10.62 21.26
C HIS A 194 12.66 -9.81 21.44
N ALA A 195 13.14 -9.71 22.67
CA ALA A 195 14.36 -8.97 23.01
C ALA A 195 15.60 -9.54 22.29
N ASP A 196 15.67 -10.86 22.11
CA ASP A 196 16.76 -11.52 21.38
C ASP A 196 16.67 -11.24 19.86
N GLY A 197 15.48 -11.26 19.29
CA GLY A 197 15.26 -10.90 17.88
C GLY A 197 15.68 -9.46 17.56
N ASP A 198 15.39 -8.50 18.44
CA ASP A 198 15.78 -7.10 18.30
C ASP A 198 17.29 -6.90 18.51
N ARG A 199 17.90 -7.67 19.40
CA ARG A 199 19.35 -7.70 19.61
C ARG A 199 20.09 -8.24 18.40
N HIS A 200 19.57 -9.29 17.75
CA HIS A 200 20.14 -9.82 16.51
C HIS A 200 20.00 -8.85 15.33
N ARG A 201 18.93 -8.03 15.26
CA ARG A 201 18.81 -6.95 14.28
C ARG A 201 19.82 -5.83 14.50
N LYS A 202 20.10 -5.47 15.74
CA LYS A 202 21.07 -4.40 16.07
C LYS A 202 22.52 -4.86 15.94
N LEU A 203 22.79 -6.16 16.07
CA LEU A 203 24.13 -6.75 15.94
C LEU A 203 24.37 -7.40 14.57
N GLY A 204 23.32 -7.67 13.79
CA GLY A 204 23.39 -8.31 12.50
C GLY A 204 23.43 -7.31 11.36
N ALA A 205 24.57 -6.63 11.18
CA ALA A 205 24.96 -6.29 9.83
C ALA A 205 24.92 -7.57 9.00
N VAL A 206 23.84 -7.67 8.19
CA VAL A 206 23.81 -8.35 6.89
C VAL A 206 24.74 -9.56 6.77
N ARG A 207 24.36 -10.72 7.25
CA ARG A 207 24.72 -11.93 6.55
C ARG A 207 23.83 -12.02 5.32
N ARG A 208 24.41 -11.69 4.17
CA ARG A 208 23.82 -11.90 2.86
C ARG A 208 23.63 -13.41 2.68
N GLU A 209 22.43 -13.91 2.91
CA GLU A 209 22.04 -15.17 2.27
C GLU A 209 21.71 -14.88 0.81
N PRO A 210 22.14 -15.76 -0.13
CA PRO A 210 21.89 -15.54 -1.55
C PRO A 210 20.37 -15.47 -1.80
N ALA A 211 19.96 -14.42 -2.49
CA ALA A 211 18.57 -14.05 -2.79
C ALA A 211 17.79 -15.10 -3.63
N GLU A 212 18.39 -16.22 -4.00
CA GLU A 212 17.80 -17.19 -4.92
C GLU A 212 16.79 -18.13 -4.28
N ARG A 213 16.95 -18.51 -2.99
CA ARG A 213 16.02 -19.46 -2.35
C ARG A 213 14.74 -18.86 -1.79
N HIS A 214 14.67 -17.55 -1.64
CA HIS A 214 13.45 -16.86 -1.17
C HIS A 214 12.53 -16.43 -2.31
N ARG A 215 13.08 -16.28 -3.53
CA ARG A 215 12.31 -15.90 -4.71
C ARG A 215 11.26 -16.94 -5.12
N GLU A 216 11.53 -18.22 -4.96
CA GLU A 216 10.59 -19.27 -5.34
C GLU A 216 9.47 -19.50 -4.32
N ARG A 217 9.74 -19.37 -3.02
CA ARG A 217 8.74 -19.65 -1.98
C ARG A 217 7.75 -18.50 -1.76
N HIS A 218 8.16 -17.24 -1.91
CA HIS A 218 7.26 -16.09 -1.75
C HIS A 218 6.47 -15.75 -3.01
N ARG A 219 7.02 -16.04 -4.17
CA ARG A 219 6.27 -15.95 -5.44
C ARG A 219 5.06 -16.88 -5.46
N ASP A 220 5.18 -18.02 -4.80
CA ASP A 220 4.17 -19.06 -4.77
C ASP A 220 3.12 -18.91 -3.67
N SER A 221 3.41 -18.25 -2.55
CA SER A 221 2.49 -18.16 -1.42
C SER A 221 1.56 -16.94 -1.44
N VAL A 222 1.99 -15.82 -2.03
CA VAL A 222 1.19 -14.59 -2.10
C VAL A 222 0.28 -14.57 -3.33
N TRP A 223 0.60 -15.35 -4.38
CA TRP A 223 -0.07 -15.26 -5.68
C TRP A 223 -0.61 -16.60 -6.23
N ARG A 224 -0.67 -17.68 -5.44
CA ARG A 224 -1.24 -18.97 -5.87
C ARG A 224 -2.77 -18.98 -5.94
N GLY A 225 -3.42 -17.82 -5.94
CA GLY A 225 -4.83 -17.71 -6.31
C GLY A 225 -4.97 -17.49 -7.81
N ALA A 226 -5.18 -18.59 -8.57
CA ALA A 226 -5.63 -18.62 -9.95
C ALA A 226 -4.93 -17.60 -10.88
N ARG A 227 -4.08 -18.08 -11.76
CA ARG A 227 -3.72 -17.29 -12.95
C ARG A 227 -5.03 -16.85 -13.61
N PRO A 228 -5.38 -15.55 -13.64
CA PRO A 228 -6.51 -15.14 -14.44
C PRO A 228 -6.16 -15.55 -15.88
N ARG A 229 -7.05 -16.26 -16.53
CA ARG A 229 -6.99 -16.36 -17.99
C ARG A 229 -7.03 -14.91 -18.46
N VAL A 230 -5.87 -14.40 -18.85
CA VAL A 230 -5.76 -13.12 -19.53
C VAL A 230 -6.80 -13.15 -20.62
N CYS A 231 -7.62 -12.11 -20.71
CA CYS A 231 -8.61 -11.97 -21.76
C CYS A 231 -7.90 -12.03 -23.12
N TRP A 232 -7.75 -13.22 -23.68
CA TRP A 232 -7.12 -13.46 -24.98
C TRP A 232 -7.91 -12.81 -26.13
N HIS A 233 -9.13 -12.33 -25.86
CA HIS A 233 -9.98 -11.66 -26.85
C HIS A 233 -9.55 -10.21 -27.15
N CYS A 234 -8.73 -9.58 -26.30
CA CYS A 234 -8.28 -8.21 -26.55
C CYS A 234 -7.03 -8.11 -27.44
N ARG A 235 -6.41 -9.21 -27.83
CA ARG A 235 -5.24 -9.20 -28.73
C ARG A 235 -5.56 -9.32 -30.20
N GLY A 236 -6.78 -9.08 -30.64
CA GLY A 236 -7.14 -9.31 -32.05
C GLY A 236 -8.16 -8.38 -32.66
N ALA A 237 -8.71 -7.42 -31.94
CA ALA A 237 -9.66 -6.48 -32.52
C ALA A 237 -8.96 -5.16 -32.86
N SER A 238 -8.47 -5.06 -34.08
CA SER A 238 -8.25 -3.77 -34.75
C SER A 238 -9.57 -3.03 -34.72
N CYS A 239 -9.72 -2.07 -33.81
CA CYS A 239 -10.81 -1.11 -33.89
C CYS A 239 -10.55 -0.19 -35.08
N ARG A 240 -11.36 -0.33 -36.13
CA ARG A 240 -11.62 0.74 -37.11
C ARG A 240 -12.69 1.66 -36.55
#